data_02f0a422a8a79724e604b77e4db3495d
#
_entry.id   02f0a422a8a79724e604b77e4db3495d
#
_cell.length_a   1.000
_cell.length_b   1.000
_cell.length_c   1.000
_cell.angle_alpha   90.00
_cell.angle_beta   90.00
_cell.angle_gamma   90.00
#
_symmetry.space_group_name_H-M   'P 1'
#
loop_
_entity.id
_entity.type
_entity.pdbx_description
1 polymer ?
#
loop_
_entity_poly.entity_id
_entity_poly.type
_entity_poly.pdbx_seq_one_letter_code
_entity_poly.pdbx_strand_id
1 'polypeptide(L)'
;MANSYASALLNKGNEAKTANGDKAFRSTNSSVLDFYSRAGAIRTLPVKHKIRIFNNAFAEDKLLALKALFNLRDVRGGAGERQTVREILKYLAESETEVIKKNLENVVEFGRWDDLLVFFGTPLEGAVLELFKKTLIKDMNTPKDQSISLLAKWISSENASSKTSRDEAIKIRKYLGVSSRDYRKMLSGLRSRLRIVEKDMSSKLFGKIDYAQVPARASMIYRNAFKAKDADRYASFQTKVEKGEVKINVMGVNPYELMYKARTSSAVEKTLDLQWKALPNYFKDGVKAIAIADTSGSMESPLGPNTKATGMDVSIAMAVYMAEKNQGDFGGMFITFSSRPTLHKLTGLTLKDKYYNIPKIVDNTNIVAAFDLLLSVAVKNNIPKEEMITHTYVFSDMQFDQADCSGYKSSFETIKAKYERHGYNMPHVVFWNLNGSYGTSPVTSEEKGVTLVSGFSDKIFESVMKGNTPMDNMLEVLNSKRYEKVTL
;
A
#
# COMPACT_ATOMS: atom_id res chain seq x y z
N MET A 1 1.18 -32.80 -9.65
CA MET A 1 1.92 -34.08 -9.56
C MET A 1 3.16 -33.86 -8.73
N ALA A 2 3.41 -34.83 -7.85
CA ALA A 2 4.60 -35.06 -7.08
C ALA A 2 5.23 -33.86 -6.36
N ASN A 3 4.86 -33.68 -5.10
CA ASN A 3 5.82 -33.24 -4.12
C ASN A 3 6.97 -34.23 -4.17
N SER A 4 8.09 -33.89 -4.80
CA SER A 4 9.25 -34.76 -4.77
C SER A 4 9.66 -34.94 -3.31
N TYR A 5 10.19 -36.09 -2.95
CA TYR A 5 10.73 -36.36 -1.61
C TYR A 5 11.69 -35.26 -1.16
N ALA A 6 12.48 -34.70 -2.09
CA ALA A 6 13.35 -33.56 -1.86
C ALA A 6 12.58 -32.29 -1.42
N SER A 7 11.46 -31.98 -2.06
CA SER A 7 10.60 -30.84 -1.68
C SER A 7 10.01 -31.03 -0.26
N ALA A 8 9.60 -32.26 0.07
CA ALA A 8 9.10 -32.58 1.41
C ALA A 8 10.19 -32.45 2.48
N LEU A 9 11.44 -32.85 2.18
CA LEU A 9 12.59 -32.68 3.08
C LEU A 9 12.96 -31.21 3.28
N LEU A 10 12.97 -30.41 2.22
CA LEU A 10 13.21 -28.96 2.29
C LEU A 10 12.14 -28.26 3.15
N ASN A 11 10.87 -28.62 2.96
CA ASN A 11 9.78 -28.05 3.73
C ASN A 11 9.84 -28.41 5.22
N LYS A 12 10.33 -29.62 5.59
CA LYS A 12 10.49 -30.01 6.99
C LYS A 12 11.44 -29.10 7.78
N GLY A 13 12.54 -28.65 7.17
CA GLY A 13 13.46 -27.66 7.75
C GLY A 13 12.91 -26.24 7.79
N ASN A 14 11.89 -25.93 6.97
CA ASN A 14 11.26 -24.64 6.81
C ASN A 14 10.02 -24.46 7.70
N GLU A 15 9.56 -25.50 8.40
CA GLU A 15 8.37 -25.43 9.26
C GLU A 15 8.56 -24.45 10.42
N ALA A 16 7.51 -23.70 10.69
CA ALA A 16 7.40 -22.74 11.79
C ALA A 16 5.98 -22.79 12.39
N LYS A 17 5.75 -21.98 13.41
CA LYS A 17 4.42 -21.72 13.94
C LYS A 17 4.16 -20.24 13.94
N THR A 18 2.88 -19.84 13.75
CA THR A 18 2.41 -18.50 14.03
C THR A 18 2.49 -18.20 15.53
N ALA A 19 2.32 -16.94 15.94
CA ALA A 19 2.24 -16.60 17.35
C ALA A 19 1.07 -17.32 18.05
N ASN A 20 0.01 -17.64 17.31
CA ASN A 20 -1.19 -18.34 17.82
C ASN A 20 -1.16 -19.86 17.60
N GLY A 21 0.00 -20.40 17.19
CA GLY A 21 0.27 -21.85 17.16
C GLY A 21 -0.03 -22.58 15.87
N ASP A 22 -0.60 -21.93 14.84
CA ASP A 22 -0.85 -22.57 13.54
C ASP A 22 0.45 -22.95 12.86
N LYS A 23 0.44 -24.04 12.07
CA LYS A 23 1.57 -24.42 11.23
C LYS A 23 1.77 -23.40 10.12
N ALA A 24 2.99 -22.92 10.01
CA ALA A 24 3.41 -21.94 9.03
C ALA A 24 4.80 -22.28 8.49
N PHE A 25 5.35 -21.44 7.63
CA PHE A 25 6.69 -21.59 7.09
C PHE A 25 7.56 -20.38 7.49
N ARG A 26 8.86 -20.61 7.71
CA ARG A 26 9.85 -19.54 7.99
C ARG A 26 10.12 -18.69 6.76
N SER A 27 9.98 -19.28 5.59
CA SER A 27 10.19 -18.67 4.27
C SER A 27 9.23 -19.30 3.26
N THR A 28 8.92 -18.57 2.21
CA THR A 28 8.22 -19.10 1.03
C THR A 28 9.09 -20.04 0.19
N ASN A 29 10.32 -20.32 0.57
CA ASN A 29 11.40 -20.94 -0.20
C ASN A 29 12.00 -20.02 -1.29
N SER A 30 11.63 -18.74 -1.32
CA SER A 30 12.26 -17.69 -2.13
C SER A 30 12.40 -16.42 -1.29
N SER A 31 13.63 -15.96 -1.13
CA SER A 31 13.92 -14.73 -0.38
C SER A 31 13.38 -13.49 -1.10
N VAL A 32 13.31 -13.51 -2.45
CA VAL A 32 12.70 -12.42 -3.22
C VAL A 32 11.21 -12.35 -2.94
N LEU A 33 10.51 -13.49 -2.93
CA LEU A 33 9.09 -13.53 -2.61
C LEU A 33 8.84 -13.18 -1.13
N ASP A 34 9.71 -13.63 -0.22
CA ASP A 34 9.64 -13.24 1.20
C ASP A 34 9.73 -11.72 1.38
N PHE A 35 10.64 -11.07 0.65
CA PHE A 35 10.72 -9.62 0.65
C PHE A 35 9.46 -8.99 0.03
N TYR A 36 9.05 -9.42 -1.15
CA TYR A 36 7.88 -8.89 -1.87
C TYR A 36 6.59 -8.99 -1.03
N SER A 37 6.34 -10.15 -0.43
CA SER A 37 5.11 -10.43 0.32
C SER A 37 5.07 -9.83 1.74
N ARG A 38 6.19 -9.27 2.24
CA ARG A 38 6.29 -8.73 3.62
C ARG A 38 6.67 -7.27 3.68
N ALA A 39 7.44 -6.78 2.71
CA ALA A 39 8.10 -5.47 2.80
C ALA A 39 7.12 -4.29 2.93
N GLY A 40 5.90 -4.41 2.42
CA GLY A 40 4.84 -3.41 2.58
C GLY A 40 4.34 -3.22 4.02
N ALA A 41 4.62 -4.16 4.90
CA ALA A 41 4.10 -4.22 6.27
C ALA A 41 5.19 -4.32 7.36
N ILE A 42 6.48 -4.04 7.03
CA ILE A 42 7.60 -4.10 8.00
C ILE A 42 8.10 -2.73 8.46
N ARG A 43 7.32 -1.68 8.28
CA ARG A 43 7.72 -0.29 8.59
C ARG A 43 8.21 -0.11 10.04
N THR A 44 7.65 -0.86 10.98
CA THR A 44 7.98 -0.83 12.41
C THR A 44 9.26 -1.57 12.78
N LEU A 45 9.77 -2.45 11.91
CA LEU A 45 11.00 -3.18 12.19
C LEU A 45 12.23 -2.27 12.25
N PRO A 46 13.25 -2.63 13.06
CA PRO A 46 14.54 -1.97 13.04
C PRO A 46 15.19 -2.02 11.65
N VAL A 47 15.89 -0.93 11.28
CA VAL A 47 16.51 -0.79 9.94
C VAL A 47 17.38 -1.98 9.55
N LYS A 48 18.22 -2.49 10.50
CA LYS A 48 19.07 -3.66 10.27
C LYS A 48 18.28 -4.91 9.84
N HIS A 49 17.06 -5.10 10.35
CA HIS A 49 16.24 -6.25 9.99
C HIS A 49 15.65 -6.09 8.58
N LYS A 50 15.22 -4.88 8.22
CA LYS A 50 14.73 -4.55 6.86
C LYS A 50 15.84 -4.78 5.82
N ILE A 51 17.06 -4.30 6.12
CA ILE A 51 18.25 -4.51 5.27
C ILE A 51 18.56 -6.02 5.15
N ARG A 52 18.50 -6.78 6.24
CA ARG A 52 18.73 -8.23 6.18
C ARG A 52 17.76 -8.96 5.29
N ILE A 53 16.44 -8.64 5.42
CA ILE A 53 15.39 -9.25 4.58
C ILE A 53 15.65 -8.91 3.11
N PHE A 54 15.98 -7.66 2.81
CA PHE A 54 16.32 -7.23 1.45
C PHE A 54 17.60 -7.90 0.92
N ASN A 55 18.67 -7.99 1.72
CA ASN A 55 19.93 -8.60 1.31
C ASN A 55 19.78 -10.08 0.98
N ASN A 56 18.93 -10.83 1.70
CA ASN A 56 18.62 -12.20 1.33
C ASN A 56 17.98 -12.27 -0.07
N ALA A 57 17.02 -11.41 -0.34
CA ALA A 57 16.41 -11.30 -1.67
C ALA A 57 17.42 -10.88 -2.75
N PHE A 58 18.27 -9.92 -2.43
CA PHE A 58 19.28 -9.40 -3.35
C PHE A 58 20.40 -10.43 -3.64
N ALA A 59 20.70 -11.30 -2.68
CA ALA A 59 21.65 -12.43 -2.87
C ALA A 59 21.05 -13.54 -3.75
N GLU A 60 19.72 -13.76 -3.71
CA GLU A 60 19.03 -14.74 -4.54
C GLU A 60 18.93 -14.26 -5.99
N ASP A 61 18.38 -13.06 -6.21
CA ASP A 61 18.30 -12.43 -7.53
C ASP A 61 18.36 -10.90 -7.38
N LYS A 62 19.49 -10.33 -7.81
CA LYS A 62 19.74 -8.88 -7.70
C LYS A 62 18.71 -8.04 -8.43
N LEU A 63 18.34 -8.43 -9.66
CA LEU A 63 17.45 -7.65 -10.50
C LEU A 63 16.02 -7.73 -10.00
N LEU A 64 15.54 -8.92 -9.67
CA LEU A 64 14.18 -9.10 -9.13
C LEU A 64 14.03 -8.42 -7.77
N ALA A 65 15.02 -8.51 -6.87
CA ALA A 65 15.00 -7.82 -5.59
C ALA A 65 14.95 -6.30 -5.77
N LEU A 66 15.70 -5.74 -6.73
CA LEU A 66 15.68 -4.32 -7.03
C LEU A 66 14.32 -3.89 -7.63
N LYS A 67 13.76 -4.68 -8.55
CA LYS A 67 12.40 -4.46 -9.06
C LYS A 67 11.35 -4.53 -7.95
N ALA A 68 11.47 -5.49 -7.02
CA ALA A 68 10.59 -5.60 -5.84
C ALA A 68 10.70 -4.35 -4.93
N LEU A 69 11.92 -3.81 -4.75
CA LEU A 69 12.14 -2.57 -4.00
C LEU A 69 11.46 -1.37 -4.68
N PHE A 70 11.54 -1.25 -5.99
CA PHE A 70 10.86 -0.19 -6.73
C PHE A 70 9.34 -0.40 -6.77
N ASN A 71 8.84 -1.63 -6.89
CA ASN A 71 7.41 -1.93 -6.74
C ASN A 71 6.90 -1.54 -5.35
N LEU A 72 7.67 -1.85 -4.30
CA LEU A 72 7.35 -1.45 -2.94
C LEU A 72 7.21 0.09 -2.81
N ARG A 73 8.08 0.86 -3.52
CA ARG A 73 8.02 2.33 -3.50
C ARG A 73 6.95 2.91 -4.40
N ASP A 74 6.57 2.24 -5.45
CA ASP A 74 5.74 2.77 -6.51
C ASP A 74 4.41 3.34 -6.00
N VAL A 75 4.28 4.67 -6.08
CA VAL A 75 3.08 5.41 -5.63
C VAL A 75 1.93 5.33 -6.63
N ARG A 76 2.17 4.81 -7.85
CA ARG A 76 1.18 4.76 -8.93
C ARG A 76 0.66 3.36 -9.22
N GLY A 77 1.49 2.34 -9.04
CA GLY A 77 1.14 0.95 -9.37
C GLY A 77 1.62 -0.09 -8.36
N GLY A 78 2.07 0.33 -7.18
CA GLY A 78 2.59 -0.56 -6.14
C GLY A 78 2.13 -0.20 -4.73
N ALA A 79 2.92 -0.59 -3.73
CA ALA A 79 2.55 -0.44 -2.32
C ALA A 79 2.68 1.00 -1.79
N GLY A 80 3.43 1.89 -2.46
CA GLY A 80 3.62 3.28 -2.04
C GLY A 80 4.42 3.44 -0.73
N GLU A 81 5.15 2.39 -0.29
CA GLU A 81 5.91 2.41 0.95
C GLU A 81 7.14 3.32 0.80
N ARG A 82 7.31 4.23 1.73
CA ARG A 82 8.36 5.25 1.64
C ARG A 82 9.51 5.01 2.60
N GLN A 83 9.21 4.77 3.86
CA GLN A 83 10.23 4.74 4.90
C GLN A 83 11.17 3.54 4.72
N THR A 84 10.64 2.34 4.58
CA THR A 84 11.42 1.11 4.37
C THR A 84 12.31 1.23 3.13
N VAL A 85 11.74 1.77 2.03
CA VAL A 85 12.51 1.92 0.78
C VAL A 85 13.63 2.95 0.93
N ARG A 86 13.39 4.10 1.55
CA ARG A 86 14.44 5.12 1.81
C ARG A 86 15.59 4.57 2.64
N GLU A 87 15.28 3.77 3.66
CA GLU A 87 16.29 3.13 4.51
C GLU A 87 17.15 2.13 3.73
N ILE A 88 16.53 1.31 2.86
CA ILE A 88 17.24 0.34 2.01
C ILE A 88 18.03 1.07 0.91
N LEU A 89 17.47 2.09 0.25
CA LEU A 89 18.18 2.87 -0.76
C LEU A 89 19.41 3.57 -0.18
N LYS A 90 19.32 4.11 1.04
CA LYS A 90 20.49 4.70 1.72
C LYS A 90 21.59 3.67 1.93
N TYR A 91 21.25 2.47 2.38
CA TYR A 91 22.19 1.37 2.53
C TYR A 91 22.84 0.98 1.19
N LEU A 92 22.02 0.82 0.14
CA LEU A 92 22.52 0.45 -1.21
C LEU A 92 23.40 1.54 -1.83
N ALA A 93 23.22 2.80 -1.46
CA ALA A 93 24.09 3.89 -1.93
C ALA A 93 25.55 3.72 -1.51
N GLU A 94 25.80 2.95 -0.45
CA GLU A 94 27.16 2.66 0.04
C GLU A 94 27.66 1.29 -0.43
N SER A 95 26.78 0.28 -0.50
CA SER A 95 27.16 -1.11 -0.83
C SER A 95 27.08 -1.43 -2.33
N GLU A 96 26.18 -0.76 -3.07
CA GLU A 96 25.91 -1.00 -4.50
C GLU A 96 25.78 0.34 -5.26
N THR A 97 26.76 1.24 -5.03
CA THR A 97 26.75 2.64 -5.52
C THR A 97 26.43 2.77 -7.00
N GLU A 98 27.12 2.00 -7.88
CA GLU A 98 26.94 2.11 -9.32
C GLU A 98 25.56 1.61 -9.80
N VAL A 99 25.00 0.59 -9.13
CA VAL A 99 23.64 0.08 -9.42
C VAL A 99 22.62 1.17 -9.11
N ILE A 100 22.69 1.81 -7.94
CA ILE A 100 21.74 2.86 -7.57
C ILE A 100 21.93 4.11 -8.42
N LYS A 101 23.16 4.46 -8.79
CA LYS A 101 23.46 5.59 -9.67
C LYS A 101 22.75 5.47 -11.03
N LYS A 102 22.75 4.27 -11.64
CA LYS A 102 22.00 3.98 -12.88
C LYS A 102 20.48 4.14 -12.71
N ASN A 103 19.96 3.99 -11.49
CA ASN A 103 18.54 3.99 -11.15
C ASN A 103 18.05 5.28 -10.50
N LEU A 104 18.83 6.37 -10.42
CA LEU A 104 18.41 7.63 -9.77
C LEU A 104 17.11 8.20 -10.34
N GLU A 105 16.92 8.14 -11.66
CA GLU A 105 15.70 8.59 -12.32
C GLU A 105 14.51 7.67 -11.96
N ASN A 106 14.73 6.37 -11.78
CA ASN A 106 13.72 5.42 -11.33
C ASN A 106 13.25 5.70 -9.89
N VAL A 107 14.13 6.20 -9.01
CA VAL A 107 13.73 6.65 -7.66
C VAL A 107 12.67 7.75 -7.74
N VAL A 108 12.80 8.68 -8.68
CA VAL A 108 11.81 9.74 -8.91
C VAL A 108 10.58 9.22 -9.62
N GLU A 109 10.73 8.35 -10.62
CA GLU A 109 9.64 7.77 -11.42
C GLU A 109 8.66 6.98 -10.55
N PHE A 110 9.17 6.10 -9.68
CA PHE A 110 8.34 5.29 -8.79
C PHE A 110 7.97 6.00 -7.49
N GLY A 111 8.78 7.00 -7.10
CA GLY A 111 8.61 7.76 -5.87
C GLY A 111 8.35 9.24 -6.06
N ARG A 112 9.24 10.03 -5.47
CA ARG A 112 9.19 11.50 -5.49
C ARG A 112 10.61 12.07 -5.46
N TRP A 113 10.77 13.32 -5.86
CA TRP A 113 12.04 14.03 -5.84
C TRP A 113 12.69 14.09 -4.44
N ASP A 114 11.90 14.18 -3.36
CA ASP A 114 12.43 14.18 -1.98
C ASP A 114 12.93 12.80 -1.51
N ASP A 115 12.69 11.73 -2.26
CA ASP A 115 13.30 10.42 -1.98
C ASP A 115 14.81 10.44 -2.30
N LEU A 116 15.26 11.28 -3.22
CA LEU A 116 16.68 11.44 -3.54
C LEU A 116 17.50 12.12 -2.41
N LEU A 117 16.84 12.84 -1.49
CA LEU A 117 17.53 13.50 -0.37
C LEU A 117 18.17 12.50 0.61
N VAL A 118 17.74 11.23 0.60
CA VAL A 118 18.36 10.17 1.44
C VAL A 118 19.82 9.88 1.06
N PHE A 119 20.22 10.28 -0.14
CA PHE A 119 21.58 10.08 -0.64
C PHE A 119 22.56 11.21 -0.22
N PHE A 120 22.07 12.24 0.47
CA PHE A 120 22.96 13.26 1.01
C PHE A 120 23.83 12.67 2.13
N GLY A 121 25.14 12.91 2.03
CA GLY A 121 26.15 12.28 2.91
C GLY A 121 26.55 10.86 2.51
N THR A 122 26.15 10.37 1.32
CA THR A 122 26.58 9.10 0.73
C THR A 122 27.43 9.37 -0.53
N PRO A 123 28.11 8.35 -1.10
CA PRO A 123 28.86 8.48 -2.35
C PRO A 123 28.02 9.01 -3.53
N LEU A 124 26.70 8.92 -3.47
CA LEU A 124 25.78 9.38 -4.52
C LEU A 124 25.40 10.87 -4.43
N GLU A 125 25.79 11.59 -3.38
CA GLU A 125 25.41 13.00 -3.19
C GLU A 125 25.73 13.85 -4.44
N GLY A 126 26.93 13.70 -5.00
CA GLY A 126 27.34 14.43 -6.21
C GLY A 126 26.47 14.14 -7.43
N ALA A 127 26.12 12.87 -7.65
CA ALA A 127 25.27 12.46 -8.77
C ALA A 127 23.83 12.99 -8.62
N VAL A 128 23.31 13.01 -7.40
CA VAL A 128 21.97 13.59 -7.11
C VAL A 128 21.97 15.10 -7.32
N LEU A 129 22.99 15.80 -6.84
CA LEU A 129 23.11 17.25 -7.03
C LEU A 129 23.23 17.61 -8.51
N GLU A 130 23.96 16.83 -9.31
CA GLU A 130 24.02 17.02 -10.76
C GLU A 130 22.67 16.78 -11.45
N LEU A 131 21.92 15.74 -11.04
CA LEU A 131 20.56 15.50 -11.52
C LEU A 131 19.61 16.66 -11.18
N PHE A 132 19.71 17.21 -9.96
CA PHE A 132 18.95 18.39 -9.57
C PHE A 132 19.30 19.60 -10.41
N LYS A 133 20.59 19.87 -10.63
CA LYS A 133 21.06 20.99 -11.46
C LYS A 133 20.52 20.90 -12.88
N LYS A 134 20.69 19.75 -13.55
CA LYS A 134 20.17 19.51 -14.91
C LYS A 134 18.66 19.73 -14.99
N THR A 135 17.92 19.21 -14.02
CA THR A 135 16.46 19.33 -13.97
C THR A 135 16.00 20.76 -13.73
N LEU A 136 16.64 21.49 -12.80
CA LEU A 136 16.31 22.90 -12.55
C LEU A 136 16.61 23.78 -13.76
N ILE A 137 17.73 23.57 -14.46
CA ILE A 137 18.05 24.29 -15.71
C ILE A 137 16.99 24.02 -16.77
N LYS A 138 16.60 22.75 -16.95
CA LYS A 138 15.52 22.35 -17.86
C LYS A 138 14.20 23.06 -17.49
N ASP A 139 13.81 23.03 -16.22
CA ASP A 139 12.56 23.64 -15.76
C ASP A 139 12.54 25.16 -15.95
N MET A 140 13.69 25.85 -15.74
CA MET A 140 13.82 27.28 -15.97
C MET A 140 13.69 27.65 -17.44
N ASN A 141 14.24 26.82 -18.34
CA ASN A 141 14.22 27.04 -19.80
C ASN A 141 12.93 26.56 -20.46
N THR A 142 12.09 25.81 -19.76
CA THR A 142 10.81 25.32 -20.26
C THR A 142 9.81 26.49 -20.43
N PRO A 143 9.14 26.66 -21.60
CA PRO A 143 8.13 27.69 -21.82
C PRO A 143 7.05 27.71 -20.72
N LYS A 144 6.47 28.92 -20.48
CA LYS A 144 5.53 29.11 -19.36
C LYS A 144 4.22 28.35 -19.49
N ASP A 145 3.82 28.03 -20.70
CA ASP A 145 2.62 27.27 -21.07
C ASP A 145 2.83 25.74 -20.95
N GLN A 146 4.05 25.29 -20.78
CA GLN A 146 4.39 23.89 -20.63
C GLN A 146 4.59 23.51 -19.14
N SER A 147 4.33 22.24 -18.81
CA SER A 147 4.54 21.71 -17.47
C SER A 147 6.02 21.53 -17.16
N ILE A 148 6.38 21.78 -15.91
CA ILE A 148 7.74 21.54 -15.38
C ILE A 148 7.72 20.39 -14.38
N SER A 149 8.91 19.90 -14.01
CA SER A 149 9.06 18.87 -12.99
C SER A 149 8.57 19.34 -11.61
N LEU A 150 8.30 18.40 -10.72
CA LEU A 150 7.95 18.72 -9.33
C LEU A 150 9.20 18.95 -8.44
N LEU A 151 10.40 19.00 -8.99
CA LEU A 151 11.64 19.13 -8.22
C LEU A 151 11.60 20.36 -7.30
N ALA A 152 11.28 21.52 -7.83
CA ALA A 152 11.22 22.77 -7.04
C ALA A 152 10.20 22.72 -5.87
N LYS A 153 9.16 21.88 -5.96
CA LYS A 153 8.21 21.65 -4.87
C LYS A 153 8.85 20.86 -3.72
N TRP A 154 9.70 19.88 -4.05
CA TRP A 154 10.16 18.89 -3.09
C TRP A 154 11.55 19.15 -2.51
N ILE A 155 12.40 19.94 -3.17
CA ILE A 155 13.69 20.35 -2.60
C ILE A 155 13.51 21.43 -1.55
N SER A 156 14.43 21.43 -0.59
CA SER A 156 14.36 22.28 0.60
C SER A 156 14.64 23.75 0.29
N SER A 157 14.05 24.64 1.09
CA SER A 157 14.35 26.06 1.10
C SER A 157 15.27 26.42 2.27
N GLU A 158 16.13 27.42 2.11
CA GLU A 158 16.99 27.91 3.20
C GLU A 158 16.21 28.52 4.38
N ASN A 159 14.94 28.87 4.18
CA ASN A 159 14.02 29.38 5.22
C ASN A 159 13.16 28.24 5.85
N ALA A 160 13.48 26.98 5.61
CA ALA A 160 12.74 25.87 6.22
C ALA A 160 12.88 25.88 7.75
N SER A 161 11.82 25.44 8.47
CA SER A 161 11.85 25.34 9.93
C SER A 161 12.83 24.26 10.43
N SER A 162 12.96 23.15 9.70
CA SER A 162 13.89 22.07 10.02
C SER A 162 15.34 22.46 9.71
N LYS A 163 16.24 22.20 10.66
CA LYS A 163 17.69 22.38 10.45
C LYS A 163 18.19 21.51 9.29
N THR A 164 17.82 20.24 9.26
CA THR A 164 18.19 19.30 8.19
C THR A 164 17.80 19.84 6.81
N SER A 165 16.56 20.34 6.67
CA SER A 165 16.10 20.92 5.41
C SER A 165 16.86 22.18 5.01
N ARG A 166 17.27 23.01 5.98
CA ARG A 166 18.14 24.19 5.68
C ARG A 166 19.52 23.75 5.21
N ASP A 167 20.13 22.76 5.88
CA ASP A 167 21.45 22.23 5.50
C ASP A 167 21.43 21.61 4.10
N GLU A 168 20.38 20.85 3.76
CA GLU A 168 20.14 20.33 2.40
C GLU A 168 20.04 21.46 1.36
N ALA A 169 19.27 22.51 1.66
CA ALA A 169 19.11 23.66 0.77
C ALA A 169 20.45 24.38 0.53
N ILE A 170 21.26 24.53 1.58
CA ILE A 170 22.59 25.16 1.49
C ILE A 170 23.52 24.31 0.60
N LYS A 171 23.51 22.99 0.73
CA LYS A 171 24.27 22.07 -0.13
C LYS A 171 23.87 22.22 -1.60
N ILE A 172 22.56 22.16 -1.89
CA ILE A 172 22.03 22.32 -3.24
C ILE A 172 22.46 23.68 -3.83
N ARG A 173 22.26 24.77 -3.08
CA ARG A 173 22.64 26.12 -3.51
C ARG A 173 24.12 26.24 -3.82
N LYS A 174 25.00 25.72 -2.92
CA LYS A 174 26.46 25.77 -3.11
C LYS A 174 26.86 25.01 -4.37
N TYR A 175 26.27 23.84 -4.63
CA TYR A 175 26.53 23.07 -5.84
C TYR A 175 26.10 23.79 -7.11
N LEU A 176 24.96 24.51 -7.04
CA LEU A 176 24.48 25.32 -8.16
C LEU A 176 25.36 26.57 -8.42
N GLY A 177 26.19 26.96 -7.48
CA GLY A 177 27.05 28.14 -7.58
C GLY A 177 26.29 29.48 -7.54
N VAL A 178 25.11 29.52 -6.92
CA VAL A 178 24.24 30.70 -6.91
C VAL A 178 24.19 31.36 -5.50
N SER A 179 23.82 32.66 -5.47
CA SER A 179 23.60 33.35 -4.19
C SER A 179 22.33 32.86 -3.47
N SER A 180 22.23 33.04 -2.15
CA SER A 180 21.03 32.75 -1.38
C SER A 180 19.79 33.46 -1.92
N ARG A 181 19.95 34.71 -2.40
CA ARG A 181 18.87 35.48 -3.02
C ARG A 181 18.40 34.85 -4.32
N ASP A 182 19.34 34.44 -5.18
CA ASP A 182 19.01 33.86 -6.50
C ASP A 182 18.40 32.48 -6.36
N TYR A 183 18.89 31.66 -5.43
CA TYR A 183 18.28 30.37 -5.10
C TYR A 183 16.82 30.53 -4.68
N ARG A 184 16.52 31.48 -3.76
CA ARG A 184 15.14 31.74 -3.32
C ARG A 184 14.26 32.26 -4.45
N LYS A 185 14.77 33.17 -5.30
CA LYS A 185 14.04 33.70 -6.46
C LYS A 185 13.73 32.58 -7.46
N MET A 186 14.70 31.72 -7.77
CA MET A 186 14.55 30.58 -8.65
C MET A 186 13.44 29.65 -8.15
N LEU A 187 13.53 29.18 -6.88
CA LEU A 187 12.51 28.30 -6.32
C LEU A 187 11.12 28.95 -6.27
N SER A 188 11.04 30.22 -5.88
CA SER A 188 9.76 30.95 -5.85
C SER A 188 9.14 31.07 -7.24
N GLY A 189 9.96 31.36 -8.26
CA GLY A 189 9.53 31.42 -9.65
C GLY A 189 8.98 30.07 -10.16
N LEU A 190 9.75 28.99 -9.98
CA LEU A 190 9.31 27.64 -10.38
C LEU A 190 8.08 27.17 -9.61
N ARG A 191 8.05 27.39 -8.29
CA ARG A 191 6.88 27.03 -7.46
C ARG A 191 5.62 27.79 -7.86
N SER A 192 5.75 29.02 -8.37
CA SER A 192 4.60 29.77 -8.86
C SER A 192 3.99 29.15 -10.13
N ARG A 193 4.80 28.51 -10.97
CA ARG A 193 4.33 27.76 -12.16
C ARG A 193 3.60 26.47 -11.80
N LEU A 194 3.96 25.85 -10.66
CA LEU A 194 3.37 24.57 -10.21
C LEU A 194 1.97 24.73 -9.60
N ARG A 195 1.45 25.97 -9.46
CA ARG A 195 0.13 26.27 -8.87
C ARG A 195 -0.09 25.56 -7.54
N ILE A 196 0.91 25.62 -6.65
CA ILE A 196 0.89 24.94 -5.34
C ILE A 196 -0.17 25.61 -4.46
N VAL A 197 -1.17 24.86 -3.99
CA VAL A 197 -2.31 25.34 -3.19
C VAL A 197 -1.86 26.06 -1.92
N GLU A 198 -0.78 25.62 -1.29
CA GLU A 198 -0.21 26.21 -0.10
C GLU A 198 0.25 27.67 -0.30
N LYS A 199 0.61 28.05 -1.54
CA LYS A 199 0.96 29.43 -1.88
C LYS A 199 -0.27 30.35 -1.80
N ASP A 200 -1.39 29.93 -2.40
CA ASP A 200 -2.62 30.73 -2.38
C ASP A 200 -3.20 30.80 -0.97
N MET A 201 -3.12 29.72 -0.19
CA MET A 201 -3.54 29.68 1.21
C MET A 201 -2.71 30.64 2.08
N SER A 202 -1.37 30.61 1.95
CA SER A 202 -0.47 31.51 2.73
C SER A 202 -0.67 32.98 2.39
N SER A 203 -1.01 33.27 1.13
CA SER A 203 -1.33 34.63 0.66
C SER A 203 -2.80 35.00 0.92
N LYS A 204 -3.58 34.18 1.61
CA LYS A 204 -5.02 34.37 1.89
C LYS A 204 -5.88 34.54 0.63
N LEU A 205 -5.42 34.03 -0.51
CA LEU A 205 -6.08 34.14 -1.81
C LEU A 205 -6.96 32.92 -2.10
N PHE A 206 -7.79 32.49 -1.14
CA PHE A 206 -8.64 31.31 -1.26
C PHE A 206 -9.55 31.37 -2.50
N GLY A 207 -10.03 32.55 -2.88
CA GLY A 207 -10.83 32.74 -4.09
C GLY A 207 -10.16 32.34 -5.41
N LYS A 208 -8.82 32.17 -5.44
CA LYS A 208 -8.07 31.70 -6.61
C LYS A 208 -7.91 30.19 -6.67
N ILE A 209 -8.22 29.48 -5.59
CA ILE A 209 -8.07 28.02 -5.53
C ILE A 209 -9.13 27.38 -6.42
N ASP A 210 -8.67 26.57 -7.39
CA ASP A 210 -9.51 25.63 -8.10
C ASP A 210 -9.54 24.29 -7.34
N TYR A 211 -10.61 24.05 -6.60
CA TYR A 211 -10.75 22.88 -5.75
C TYR A 211 -10.69 21.55 -6.51
N ALA A 212 -11.06 21.53 -7.80
CA ALA A 212 -10.96 20.34 -8.63
C ALA A 212 -9.50 19.94 -8.97
N GLN A 213 -8.59 20.93 -8.97
CA GLN A 213 -7.17 20.72 -9.24
C GLN A 213 -6.33 20.50 -7.97
N VAL A 214 -6.92 20.67 -6.78
CA VAL A 214 -6.20 20.45 -5.52
C VAL A 214 -5.81 18.96 -5.42
N PRO A 215 -4.52 18.63 -5.15
CA PRO A 215 -4.10 17.25 -4.96
C PRO A 215 -4.89 16.56 -3.84
N ALA A 216 -5.21 15.28 -4.02
CA ALA A 216 -6.09 14.53 -3.13
C ALA A 216 -5.70 14.63 -1.64
N ARG A 217 -4.41 14.45 -1.33
CA ARG A 217 -3.90 14.53 0.05
C ARG A 217 -3.97 15.95 0.60
N ALA A 218 -3.74 16.98 -0.21
CA ALA A 218 -3.89 18.37 0.19
C ALA A 218 -5.38 18.71 0.47
N SER A 219 -6.29 18.23 -0.38
CA SER A 219 -7.74 18.36 -0.17
C SER A 219 -8.16 17.71 1.16
N MET A 220 -7.67 16.48 1.45
CA MET A 220 -7.93 15.79 2.70
C MET A 220 -7.39 16.57 3.92
N ILE A 221 -6.18 17.14 3.83
CA ILE A 221 -5.51 17.84 4.96
C ILE A 221 -6.15 19.22 5.19
N TYR A 222 -6.36 19.99 4.12
CA TYR A 222 -6.76 21.40 4.22
C TYR A 222 -8.27 21.63 4.19
N ARG A 223 -9.11 20.59 4.13
CA ARG A 223 -10.58 20.68 4.07
C ARG A 223 -11.19 21.61 5.10
N ASN A 224 -10.67 21.60 6.35
CA ASN A 224 -11.16 22.49 7.41
C ASN A 224 -10.81 23.95 7.17
N ALA A 225 -9.62 24.22 6.61
CA ALA A 225 -9.22 25.56 6.23
C ALA A 225 -10.09 26.09 5.06
N PHE A 226 -10.41 25.24 4.09
CA PHE A 226 -11.30 25.60 2.98
C PHE A 226 -12.71 25.89 3.48
N LYS A 227 -13.28 25.05 4.35
CA LYS A 227 -14.57 25.32 5.02
C LYS A 227 -14.59 26.64 5.79
N ALA A 228 -13.52 26.94 6.53
CA ALA A 228 -13.47 28.12 7.38
C ALA A 228 -13.20 29.43 6.63
N LYS A 229 -12.53 29.37 5.47
CA LYS A 229 -12.04 30.58 4.76
C LYS A 229 -12.71 30.84 3.42
N ASP A 230 -13.42 29.87 2.86
CA ASP A 230 -14.10 29.96 1.57
C ASP A 230 -15.36 29.05 1.53
N ALA A 231 -16.20 29.19 2.55
CA ALA A 231 -17.30 28.27 2.85
C ALA A 231 -18.23 28.03 1.64
N ASP A 232 -18.74 29.11 1.03
CA ASP A 232 -19.75 29.02 -0.03
C ASP A 232 -19.22 28.37 -1.31
N ARG A 233 -18.02 28.79 -1.76
CA ARG A 233 -17.40 28.19 -2.96
C ARG A 233 -17.02 26.73 -2.71
N TYR A 234 -16.51 26.43 -1.51
CA TYR A 234 -16.14 25.04 -1.16
C TYR A 234 -17.38 24.14 -1.06
N ALA A 235 -18.49 24.61 -0.47
CA ALA A 235 -19.75 23.89 -0.43
C ALA A 235 -20.34 23.69 -1.83
N SER A 236 -20.29 24.72 -2.69
CA SER A 236 -20.71 24.62 -4.10
C SER A 236 -19.88 23.58 -4.85
N PHE A 237 -18.53 23.55 -4.67
CA PHE A 237 -17.68 22.54 -5.25
C PHE A 237 -18.07 21.12 -4.79
N GLN A 238 -18.30 20.90 -3.49
CA GLN A 238 -18.72 19.61 -2.96
C GLN A 238 -20.06 19.15 -3.56
N THR A 239 -21.00 20.07 -3.74
CA THR A 239 -22.31 19.78 -4.38
C THR A 239 -22.16 19.40 -5.85
N LYS A 240 -21.28 20.08 -6.58
CA LYS A 240 -20.97 19.74 -7.99
C LYS A 240 -20.31 18.36 -8.11
N VAL A 241 -19.40 18.01 -7.17
CA VAL A 241 -18.78 16.67 -7.12
C VAL A 241 -19.86 15.61 -6.85
N GLU A 242 -20.77 15.87 -5.92
CA GLU A 242 -21.86 14.93 -5.56
C GLU A 242 -22.81 14.66 -6.74
N LYS A 243 -23.07 15.69 -7.56
CA LYS A 243 -23.86 15.59 -8.79
C LYS A 243 -23.09 15.00 -9.99
N GLY A 244 -21.79 14.75 -9.84
CA GLY A 244 -20.94 14.27 -10.93
C GLY A 244 -20.54 15.32 -11.97
N GLU A 245 -20.86 16.60 -11.75
CA GLU A 245 -20.51 17.71 -12.64
C GLU A 245 -19.01 18.02 -12.65
N VAL A 246 -18.32 17.76 -11.53
CA VAL A 246 -16.89 17.97 -11.35
C VAL A 246 -16.29 16.78 -10.63
N LYS A 247 -15.04 16.43 -10.97
CA LYS A 247 -14.30 15.34 -10.30
C LYS A 247 -13.48 15.88 -9.13
N ILE A 248 -13.48 15.15 -8.01
CA ILE A 248 -12.55 15.36 -6.92
C ILE A 248 -11.31 14.47 -7.12
N ASN A 249 -10.14 15.01 -6.82
CA ASN A 249 -8.90 14.27 -6.97
C ASN A 249 -8.73 13.25 -5.82
N VAL A 250 -8.40 12.00 -6.18
CA VAL A 250 -8.15 10.90 -5.23
C VAL A 250 -6.78 10.24 -5.41
N MET A 251 -5.98 10.72 -6.39
CA MET A 251 -4.69 10.13 -6.68
C MET A 251 -3.71 10.26 -5.50
N GLY A 252 -3.19 9.13 -5.03
CA GLY A 252 -2.19 9.07 -3.96
C GLY A 252 -2.76 9.16 -2.54
N VAL A 253 -4.06 8.94 -2.37
CA VAL A 253 -4.71 8.73 -1.07
C VAL A 253 -5.20 7.29 -1.01
N ASN A 254 -4.89 6.57 0.07
CA ASN A 254 -5.30 5.19 0.25
C ASN A 254 -6.62 5.10 1.04
N PRO A 255 -7.43 4.04 0.85
CA PRO A 255 -8.69 3.85 1.57
C PRO A 255 -8.56 4.01 3.08
N TYR A 256 -7.54 3.42 3.70
CA TYR A 256 -7.34 3.49 5.15
C TYR A 256 -7.07 4.93 5.65
N GLU A 257 -6.44 5.79 4.85
CA GLU A 257 -6.18 7.18 5.25
C GLU A 257 -7.49 7.97 5.35
N LEU A 258 -8.41 7.75 4.40
CA LEU A 258 -9.75 8.35 4.41
C LEU A 258 -10.58 7.82 5.59
N MET A 259 -10.59 6.50 5.78
CA MET A 259 -11.32 5.84 6.86
C MET A 259 -10.82 6.30 8.23
N TYR A 260 -9.49 6.30 8.45
CA TYR A 260 -8.87 6.77 9.68
C TYR A 260 -9.23 8.23 9.97
N LYS A 261 -9.17 9.12 8.96
CA LYS A 261 -9.54 10.52 9.12
C LYS A 261 -11.03 10.70 9.41
N ALA A 262 -11.90 9.92 8.76
CA ALA A 262 -13.35 9.97 8.99
C ALA A 262 -13.69 9.55 10.43
N ARG A 263 -13.16 8.41 10.89
CA ARG A 263 -13.45 7.90 12.24
C ARG A 263 -12.90 8.79 13.36
N THR A 264 -11.78 9.47 13.14
CA THR A 264 -11.13 10.33 14.13
C THR A 264 -11.62 11.77 14.11
N SER A 265 -12.42 12.16 13.12
CA SER A 265 -13.04 13.48 13.06
C SER A 265 -14.21 13.59 14.04
N SER A 266 -14.38 14.75 14.67
CA SER A 266 -15.49 15.02 15.58
C SER A 266 -16.86 15.01 14.89
N ALA A 267 -16.90 15.44 13.61
CA ALA A 267 -18.10 15.49 12.78
C ALA A 267 -17.95 14.67 11.50
N VAL A 268 -19.07 14.44 10.83
CA VAL A 268 -19.09 13.86 9.47
C VAL A 268 -18.39 14.81 8.49
N GLU A 269 -17.53 14.24 7.65
CA GLU A 269 -16.64 14.97 6.76
C GLU A 269 -16.98 14.71 5.28
N LYS A 270 -17.89 15.49 4.72
CA LYS A 270 -18.38 15.35 3.34
C LYS A 270 -17.25 15.19 2.30
N THR A 271 -16.12 15.91 2.47
CA THR A 271 -14.97 15.77 1.57
C THR A 271 -14.39 14.36 1.57
N LEU A 272 -14.29 13.71 2.73
CA LEU A 272 -13.75 12.37 2.84
C LEU A 272 -14.70 11.34 2.21
N ASP A 273 -16.00 11.51 2.42
CA ASP A 273 -17.02 10.66 1.78
C ASP A 273 -17.01 10.80 0.25
N LEU A 274 -16.84 12.02 -0.27
CA LEU A 274 -16.74 12.27 -1.71
C LEU A 274 -15.46 11.66 -2.30
N GLN A 275 -14.31 11.81 -1.60
CA GLN A 275 -13.06 11.19 -2.04
C GLN A 275 -13.16 9.66 -2.02
N TRP A 276 -13.78 9.09 -1.00
CA TRP A 276 -14.01 7.65 -0.91
C TRP A 276 -14.86 7.11 -2.07
N LYS A 277 -15.99 7.75 -2.36
CA LYS A 277 -16.85 7.38 -3.49
C LYS A 277 -16.11 7.44 -4.82
N ALA A 278 -15.21 8.42 -4.96
CA ALA A 278 -14.42 8.65 -6.18
C ALA A 278 -13.20 7.71 -6.32
N LEU A 279 -12.87 6.88 -5.30
CA LEU A 279 -11.81 5.88 -5.44
C LEU A 279 -12.08 4.97 -6.64
N PRO A 280 -11.05 4.61 -7.43
CA PRO A 280 -11.22 3.74 -8.60
C PRO A 280 -11.76 2.37 -8.20
N ASN A 281 -12.37 1.67 -9.13
CA ASN A 281 -12.73 0.26 -8.98
C ASN A 281 -11.66 -0.59 -9.68
N TYR A 282 -10.98 -1.44 -8.92
CA TYR A 282 -9.97 -2.38 -9.44
C TYR A 282 -10.52 -3.79 -9.65
N PHE A 283 -11.79 -4.05 -9.31
CA PHE A 283 -12.42 -5.35 -9.50
C PHE A 283 -12.94 -5.48 -10.93
N LYS A 284 -12.67 -6.64 -11.54
CA LYS A 284 -13.21 -6.97 -12.85
C LYS A 284 -14.66 -7.44 -12.71
N ASP A 285 -15.46 -7.16 -13.73
CA ASP A 285 -16.82 -7.65 -13.80
C ASP A 285 -16.85 -9.20 -13.77
N GLY A 286 -17.83 -9.74 -13.05
CA GLY A 286 -18.04 -11.19 -12.93
C GLY A 286 -17.15 -11.92 -11.91
N VAL A 287 -16.24 -11.22 -11.23
CA VAL A 287 -15.44 -11.83 -10.15
C VAL A 287 -16.28 -11.97 -8.89
N LYS A 288 -16.52 -13.21 -8.45
CA LYS A 288 -17.21 -13.52 -7.19
C LYS A 288 -16.19 -13.50 -6.06
N ALA A 289 -16.01 -12.35 -5.44
CA ALA A 289 -15.01 -12.14 -4.41
C ALA A 289 -15.61 -11.71 -3.07
N ILE A 290 -14.98 -12.10 -1.96
CA ILE A 290 -15.33 -11.63 -0.62
C ILE A 290 -14.10 -11.28 0.20
N ALA A 291 -14.21 -10.26 1.05
CA ALA A 291 -13.20 -9.88 2.01
C ALA A 291 -13.40 -10.63 3.34
N ILE A 292 -12.30 -11.06 3.94
CA ILE A 292 -12.23 -11.57 5.30
C ILE A 292 -11.33 -10.61 6.08
N ALA A 293 -11.93 -9.81 6.95
CA ALA A 293 -11.25 -8.76 7.71
C ALA A 293 -10.84 -9.24 9.09
N ASP A 294 -9.57 -9.13 9.40
CA ASP A 294 -9.04 -9.38 10.74
C ASP A 294 -9.33 -8.18 11.64
N THR A 295 -10.07 -8.42 12.72
CA THR A 295 -10.38 -7.45 13.77
C THR A 295 -9.86 -7.90 15.13
N SER A 296 -8.89 -8.83 15.17
CA SER A 296 -8.23 -9.32 16.38
C SER A 296 -7.41 -8.22 17.09
N GLY A 297 -7.07 -8.46 18.35
CA GLY A 297 -6.35 -7.47 19.17
C GLY A 297 -4.95 -7.13 18.64
N SER A 298 -4.25 -8.06 17.97
CA SER A 298 -2.94 -7.81 17.35
C SER A 298 -3.00 -6.72 16.27
N MET A 299 -4.16 -6.56 15.63
CA MET A 299 -4.40 -5.55 14.60
C MET A 299 -4.50 -4.11 15.13
N GLU A 300 -4.55 -3.90 16.44
CA GLU A 300 -4.52 -2.55 17.07
C GLU A 300 -3.12 -1.91 17.06
N SER A 301 -2.10 -2.65 16.65
CA SER A 301 -0.73 -2.14 16.54
C SER A 301 -0.63 -1.01 15.51
N PRO A 302 0.06 0.12 15.85
CA PRO A 302 0.27 1.23 14.91
C PRO A 302 1.04 0.79 13.66
N LEU A 303 0.68 1.34 12.50
CA LEU A 303 1.35 1.07 11.20
C LEU A 303 2.79 1.62 11.12
N GLY A 304 3.21 2.43 12.05
CA GLY A 304 4.54 3.02 12.08
C GLY A 304 4.69 4.12 13.14
N PRO A 305 5.91 4.61 13.39
CA PRO A 305 6.20 5.49 14.53
C PRO A 305 5.53 6.86 14.46
N ASN A 306 5.15 7.30 13.26
CA ASN A 306 4.59 8.64 13.02
C ASN A 306 3.09 8.61 12.67
N THR A 307 2.38 7.53 12.98
CA THR A 307 0.95 7.40 12.72
C THR A 307 0.25 6.70 13.88
N LYS A 308 -0.99 7.13 14.14
CA LYS A 308 -1.91 6.44 15.05
C LYS A 308 -2.89 5.51 14.32
N ALA A 309 -2.81 5.44 12.98
CA ALA A 309 -3.57 4.45 12.22
C ALA A 309 -3.00 3.06 12.50
N THR A 310 -3.86 2.06 12.57
CA THR A 310 -3.55 0.69 12.99
C THR A 310 -3.77 -0.30 11.85
N GLY A 311 -3.31 -1.54 12.02
CA GLY A 311 -3.62 -2.64 11.11
C GLY A 311 -5.13 -2.85 10.96
N MET A 312 -5.89 -2.69 12.04
CA MET A 312 -7.35 -2.76 12.04
C MET A 312 -7.98 -1.68 11.14
N ASP A 313 -7.45 -0.44 11.15
CA ASP A 313 -7.92 0.61 10.24
C ASP A 313 -7.76 0.21 8.77
N VAL A 314 -6.66 -0.46 8.43
CA VAL A 314 -6.43 -0.95 7.06
C VAL A 314 -7.34 -2.11 6.73
N SER A 315 -7.42 -3.12 7.59
CA SER A 315 -8.26 -4.30 7.40
C SER A 315 -9.72 -3.91 7.15
N ILE A 316 -10.29 -3.08 8.03
CA ILE A 316 -11.66 -2.58 7.90
C ILE A 316 -11.82 -1.73 6.62
N ALA A 317 -10.90 -0.79 6.35
CA ALA A 317 -11.00 0.07 5.18
C ALA A 317 -10.95 -0.72 3.87
N MET A 318 -10.09 -1.74 3.78
CA MET A 318 -9.98 -2.58 2.57
C MET A 318 -11.20 -3.47 2.40
N ALA A 319 -11.75 -4.04 3.50
CA ALA A 319 -12.97 -4.84 3.44
C ALA A 319 -14.18 -3.98 3.02
N VAL A 320 -14.35 -2.79 3.57
CA VAL A 320 -15.41 -1.84 3.17
C VAL A 320 -15.24 -1.39 1.73
N TYR A 321 -14.00 -1.05 1.33
CA TYR A 321 -13.70 -0.67 -0.04
C TYR A 321 -14.07 -1.80 -1.03
N MET A 322 -13.66 -3.03 -0.72
CA MET A 322 -13.98 -4.19 -1.55
C MET A 322 -15.48 -4.45 -1.60
N ALA A 323 -16.15 -4.43 -0.45
CA ALA A 323 -17.61 -4.64 -0.39
C ALA A 323 -18.39 -3.63 -1.25
N GLU A 324 -17.98 -2.35 -1.26
CA GLU A 324 -18.64 -1.31 -2.06
C GLU A 324 -18.30 -1.34 -3.55
N LYS A 325 -17.08 -1.77 -3.89
CA LYS A 325 -16.64 -1.82 -5.30
C LYS A 325 -17.00 -3.14 -5.99
N ASN A 326 -17.29 -4.18 -5.22
CA ASN A 326 -17.77 -5.46 -5.74
C ASN A 326 -19.24 -5.32 -6.21
N GLN A 327 -19.48 -5.59 -7.48
CA GLN A 327 -20.81 -5.47 -8.11
C GLN A 327 -21.57 -6.80 -8.20
N GLY A 328 -20.96 -7.93 -7.77
CA GLY A 328 -21.61 -9.24 -7.79
C GLY A 328 -22.56 -9.46 -6.61
N ASP A 329 -23.05 -10.71 -6.47
CA ASP A 329 -23.99 -11.13 -5.42
C ASP A 329 -23.48 -10.89 -4.00
N PHE A 330 -22.14 -10.78 -3.85
CA PHE A 330 -21.46 -10.45 -2.59
C PHE A 330 -21.16 -8.96 -2.44
N GLY A 331 -21.73 -8.11 -3.28
CA GLY A 331 -21.65 -6.66 -3.16
C GLY A 331 -22.24 -6.17 -1.84
N GLY A 332 -21.53 -5.27 -1.17
CA GLY A 332 -21.92 -4.76 0.14
C GLY A 332 -21.71 -5.75 1.31
N MET A 333 -20.98 -6.85 1.10
CA MET A 333 -20.78 -7.89 2.11
C MET A 333 -19.30 -8.19 2.35
N PHE A 334 -18.97 -8.58 3.58
CA PHE A 334 -17.65 -9.06 4.00
C PHE A 334 -17.78 -9.93 5.25
N ILE A 335 -16.73 -10.67 5.61
CA ILE A 335 -16.66 -11.54 6.79
C ILE A 335 -15.63 -10.94 7.76
N THR A 336 -15.87 -11.04 9.06
CA THR A 336 -14.86 -10.76 10.10
C THR A 336 -14.36 -12.05 10.71
N PHE A 337 -13.08 -12.08 11.10
CA PHE A 337 -12.54 -13.15 11.93
C PHE A 337 -13.16 -13.10 13.33
N SER A 338 -13.53 -14.28 13.81
CA SER A 338 -13.85 -14.53 15.20
C SER A 338 -13.89 -16.04 15.44
N SER A 339 -14.10 -16.50 16.66
CA SER A 339 -14.43 -17.90 16.95
C SER A 339 -15.73 -18.35 16.24
N ARG A 340 -16.61 -17.39 15.93
CA ARG A 340 -17.85 -17.58 15.17
C ARG A 340 -17.96 -16.51 14.07
N PRO A 341 -17.27 -16.69 12.94
CA PRO A 341 -17.30 -15.74 11.84
C PRO A 341 -18.73 -15.51 11.34
N THR A 342 -19.05 -14.27 11.02
CA THR A 342 -20.36 -13.89 10.49
C THR A 342 -20.22 -13.10 9.22
N LEU A 343 -21.18 -13.29 8.31
CA LEU A 343 -21.30 -12.45 7.11
C LEU A 343 -21.95 -11.13 7.53
N HIS A 344 -21.24 -10.03 7.29
CA HIS A 344 -21.75 -8.69 7.57
C HIS A 344 -22.23 -8.03 6.28
N LYS A 345 -23.40 -7.43 6.33
CA LYS A 345 -23.87 -6.50 5.30
C LYS A 345 -23.45 -5.10 5.71
N LEU A 346 -22.80 -4.39 4.80
CA LEU A 346 -22.34 -3.03 5.04
C LEU A 346 -23.54 -2.09 5.23
N THR A 347 -23.53 -1.33 6.31
CA THR A 347 -24.57 -0.35 6.65
C THR A 347 -23.94 1.00 6.98
N GLY A 348 -24.70 2.08 6.83
CA GLY A 348 -24.25 3.45 7.08
C GLY A 348 -24.10 4.28 5.81
N LEU A 349 -24.43 5.58 5.92
CA LEU A 349 -24.41 6.53 4.81
C LEU A 349 -23.03 7.17 4.63
N THR A 350 -22.29 7.37 5.73
CA THR A 350 -20.99 8.03 5.74
C THR A 350 -19.89 7.03 6.07
N LEU A 351 -18.64 7.35 5.73
CA LEU A 351 -17.47 6.54 6.13
C LEU A 351 -17.40 6.32 7.64
N LYS A 352 -17.76 7.34 8.41
CA LYS A 352 -17.77 7.26 9.86
C LYS A 352 -18.78 6.24 10.35
N ASP A 353 -20.01 6.28 9.81
CA ASP A 353 -21.05 5.29 10.16
C ASP A 353 -20.62 3.88 9.79
N LYS A 354 -20.12 3.68 8.57
CA LYS A 354 -19.63 2.39 8.09
C LYS A 354 -18.58 1.79 9.02
N TYR A 355 -17.61 2.59 9.46
CA TYR A 355 -16.58 2.14 10.39
C TYR A 355 -17.14 1.71 11.76
N TYR A 356 -18.08 2.50 12.31
CA TYR A 356 -18.62 2.22 13.64
C TYR A 356 -19.70 1.13 13.65
N ASN A 357 -20.38 0.91 12.52
CA ASN A 357 -21.37 -0.16 12.36
C ASN A 357 -20.75 -1.56 12.21
N ILE A 358 -19.43 -1.66 12.00
CA ILE A 358 -18.75 -2.96 11.94
C ILE A 358 -18.52 -3.45 13.37
N PRO A 359 -19.01 -4.65 13.72
CA PRO A 359 -18.71 -5.28 15.00
C PRO A 359 -17.21 -5.56 15.10
N LYS A 360 -16.56 -4.97 16.09
CA LYS A 360 -15.16 -5.24 16.42
C LYS A 360 -15.15 -6.29 17.53
N ILE A 361 -15.21 -7.52 17.11
CA ILE A 361 -15.12 -8.65 18.02
C ILE A 361 -13.62 -8.93 18.15
N VAL A 362 -13.04 -8.49 19.26
CA VAL A 362 -11.68 -8.87 19.66
C VAL A 362 -11.73 -10.30 20.14
N ASP A 363 -11.53 -11.25 19.25
CA ASP A 363 -11.60 -12.68 19.50
C ASP A 363 -10.48 -13.39 18.70
N ASN A 364 -10.50 -14.71 18.67
CA ASN A 364 -9.53 -15.58 18.02
C ASN A 364 -9.43 -15.35 16.51
N THR A 365 -8.25 -15.63 15.95
CA THR A 365 -7.94 -15.51 14.51
C THR A 365 -8.19 -16.84 13.80
N ASN A 366 -9.43 -17.36 13.88
CA ASN A 366 -9.80 -18.64 13.29
C ASN A 366 -10.19 -18.50 11.82
N ILE A 367 -9.21 -18.59 10.93
CA ILE A 367 -9.44 -18.52 9.48
C ILE A 367 -10.22 -19.72 8.97
N VAL A 368 -10.02 -20.92 9.54
CA VAL A 368 -10.72 -22.15 9.12
C VAL A 368 -12.21 -21.98 9.30
N ALA A 369 -12.65 -21.41 10.44
CA ALA A 369 -14.06 -21.15 10.68
C ALA A 369 -14.70 -20.19 9.65
N ALA A 370 -13.95 -19.19 9.17
CA ALA A 370 -14.43 -18.28 8.14
C ALA A 370 -14.70 -18.99 6.79
N PHE A 371 -13.83 -19.92 6.41
CA PHE A 371 -14.04 -20.74 5.22
C PHE A 371 -15.11 -21.82 5.44
N ASP A 372 -15.22 -22.38 6.65
CA ASP A 372 -16.29 -23.32 7.02
C ASP A 372 -17.67 -22.66 6.93
N LEU A 373 -17.81 -21.38 7.28
CA LEU A 373 -19.05 -20.63 7.08
C LEU A 373 -19.47 -20.65 5.60
N LEU A 374 -18.54 -20.34 4.68
CA LEU A 374 -18.81 -20.31 3.24
C LEU A 374 -19.16 -21.73 2.72
N LEU A 375 -18.36 -22.72 3.08
CA LEU A 375 -18.54 -24.10 2.64
C LEU A 375 -19.83 -24.72 3.18
N SER A 376 -20.13 -24.53 4.46
CA SER A 376 -21.32 -25.11 5.09
C SER A 376 -22.63 -24.59 4.49
N VAL A 377 -22.66 -23.30 4.15
CA VAL A 377 -23.81 -22.69 3.45
C VAL A 377 -23.95 -23.29 2.04
N ALA A 378 -22.85 -23.46 1.32
CA ALA A 378 -22.86 -24.05 0.00
C ALA A 378 -23.35 -25.50 0.01
N VAL A 379 -22.83 -26.32 0.92
CA VAL A 379 -23.22 -27.72 1.07
C VAL A 379 -24.70 -27.84 1.48
N LYS A 380 -25.12 -27.08 2.50
CA LYS A 380 -26.51 -27.14 3.00
C LYS A 380 -27.54 -26.76 1.96
N ASN A 381 -27.23 -25.83 1.06
CA ASN A 381 -28.16 -25.33 0.06
C ASN A 381 -27.88 -25.91 -1.36
N ASN A 382 -27.00 -26.90 -1.49
CA ASN A 382 -26.58 -27.49 -2.77
C ASN A 382 -26.22 -26.43 -3.83
N ILE A 383 -25.45 -25.43 -3.45
CA ILE A 383 -25.04 -24.33 -4.33
C ILE A 383 -24.20 -24.88 -5.49
N PRO A 384 -24.52 -24.60 -6.75
CA PRO A 384 -23.72 -25.01 -7.90
C PRO A 384 -22.27 -24.48 -7.79
N LYS A 385 -21.28 -25.26 -8.30
CA LYS A 385 -19.87 -24.86 -8.25
C LYS A 385 -19.60 -23.53 -8.95
N GLU A 386 -20.36 -23.26 -10.00
CA GLU A 386 -20.27 -22.04 -10.80
C GLU A 386 -20.77 -20.79 -10.06
N GLU A 387 -21.58 -20.97 -9.03
CA GLU A 387 -22.11 -19.89 -8.19
C GLU A 387 -21.24 -19.61 -6.96
N MET A 388 -20.26 -20.47 -6.69
CA MET A 388 -19.36 -20.31 -5.56
C MET A 388 -18.47 -19.06 -5.66
N ILE A 389 -18.03 -18.56 -4.51
CA ILE A 389 -16.98 -17.54 -4.42
C ILE A 389 -15.72 -18.06 -5.10
N THR A 390 -15.14 -17.27 -5.99
CA THR A 390 -13.91 -17.61 -6.71
C THR A 390 -12.67 -17.05 -6.04
N HIS A 391 -12.80 -15.96 -5.29
CA HIS A 391 -11.67 -15.28 -4.63
C HIS A 391 -12.01 -14.81 -3.22
N THR A 392 -11.11 -15.07 -2.29
CA THR A 392 -11.17 -14.54 -0.92
C THR A 392 -9.95 -13.66 -0.64
N TYR A 393 -10.18 -12.47 -0.09
CA TYR A 393 -9.13 -11.54 0.31
C TYR A 393 -9.04 -11.51 1.82
N VAL A 394 -7.94 -12.02 2.38
CA VAL A 394 -7.71 -12.14 3.81
C VAL A 394 -6.80 -11.00 4.27
N PHE A 395 -7.36 -9.98 4.90
CA PHE A 395 -6.64 -8.81 5.43
C PHE A 395 -6.26 -9.06 6.88
N SER A 396 -5.03 -9.51 7.16
CA SER A 396 -4.57 -9.96 8.48
C SER A 396 -3.08 -9.72 8.68
N ASP A 397 -2.59 -9.87 9.91
CA ASP A 397 -1.17 -9.98 10.23
C ASP A 397 -0.62 -11.42 10.08
N MET A 398 -1.43 -12.33 9.54
CA MET A 398 -1.11 -13.74 9.27
C MET A 398 -0.81 -14.58 10.52
N GLN A 399 -1.27 -14.15 11.70
CA GLN A 399 -1.09 -14.91 12.96
C GLN A 399 -2.34 -15.74 13.26
N PHE A 400 -2.61 -16.73 12.40
CA PHE A 400 -3.77 -17.61 12.52
C PHE A 400 -3.67 -18.55 13.72
N ASP A 401 -4.83 -18.93 14.28
CA ASP A 401 -4.96 -19.91 15.34
C ASP A 401 -4.71 -21.33 14.78
N GLN A 402 -4.24 -22.23 15.64
CA GLN A 402 -4.01 -23.63 15.29
C GLN A 402 -5.25 -24.27 14.69
N ALA A 403 -5.10 -24.84 13.49
CA ALA A 403 -6.20 -25.35 12.67
C ALA A 403 -6.80 -26.66 13.20
N ASP A 404 -5.99 -27.51 13.81
CA ASP A 404 -6.40 -28.80 14.35
C ASP A 404 -5.65 -29.14 15.63
N CYS A 405 -6.21 -30.09 16.41
CA CYS A 405 -5.60 -30.55 17.68
C CYS A 405 -4.29 -31.33 17.47
N SER A 406 -4.01 -31.82 16.27
CA SER A 406 -2.79 -32.57 15.97
C SER A 406 -1.61 -31.69 15.63
N GLY A 407 -1.84 -30.46 15.14
CA GLY A 407 -0.81 -29.50 14.70
C GLY A 407 -0.03 -29.94 13.45
N TYR A 408 -0.47 -30.97 12.73
CA TYR A 408 0.20 -31.50 11.55
C TYR A 408 -0.16 -30.76 10.25
N LYS A 409 -1.32 -30.12 10.20
CA LYS A 409 -1.79 -29.36 9.03
C LYS A 409 -1.87 -27.88 9.33
N SER A 410 -1.50 -27.07 8.37
CA SER A 410 -1.76 -25.62 8.41
C SER A 410 -3.25 -25.34 8.23
N SER A 411 -3.68 -24.15 8.61
CA SER A 411 -5.04 -23.67 8.33
C SER A 411 -5.37 -23.79 6.85
N PHE A 412 -4.46 -23.41 5.96
CA PHE A 412 -4.66 -23.50 4.51
C PHE A 412 -4.87 -24.95 4.04
N GLU A 413 -3.98 -25.89 4.47
CA GLU A 413 -4.11 -27.33 4.13
C GLU A 413 -5.42 -27.91 4.65
N THR A 414 -5.86 -27.49 5.83
CA THR A 414 -7.13 -27.95 6.45
C THR A 414 -8.33 -27.47 5.65
N ILE A 415 -8.36 -26.19 5.25
CA ILE A 415 -9.44 -25.64 4.43
C ILE A 415 -9.50 -26.35 3.08
N LYS A 416 -8.38 -26.50 2.40
CA LYS A 416 -8.28 -27.17 1.09
C LYS A 416 -8.86 -28.60 1.15
N ALA A 417 -8.44 -29.39 2.13
CA ALA A 417 -8.94 -30.75 2.32
C ALA A 417 -10.46 -30.81 2.61
N LYS A 418 -11.03 -29.82 3.31
CA LYS A 418 -12.47 -29.73 3.56
C LYS A 418 -13.25 -29.46 2.26
N TYR A 419 -12.82 -28.50 1.45
CA TYR A 419 -13.45 -28.19 0.16
C TYR A 419 -13.41 -29.39 -0.79
N GLU A 420 -12.24 -30.05 -0.92
CA GLU A 420 -12.07 -31.26 -1.75
C GLU A 420 -12.98 -32.36 -1.30
N ARG A 421 -13.13 -32.64 0.01
CA ARG A 421 -14.00 -33.69 0.57
C ARG A 421 -15.46 -33.45 0.21
N HIS A 422 -15.92 -32.21 0.11
CA HIS A 422 -17.28 -31.87 -0.27
C HIS A 422 -17.45 -31.67 -1.78
N GLY A 423 -16.39 -31.90 -2.58
CA GLY A 423 -16.42 -31.79 -4.02
C GLY A 423 -16.45 -30.36 -4.57
N TYR A 424 -16.18 -29.36 -3.74
CA TYR A 424 -16.06 -27.96 -4.14
C TYR A 424 -14.60 -27.56 -4.42
N ASN A 425 -14.41 -26.58 -5.29
CA ASN A 425 -13.10 -25.95 -5.45
C ASN A 425 -12.92 -24.89 -4.35
N MET A 426 -11.77 -24.92 -3.69
CA MET A 426 -11.39 -23.86 -2.77
C MET A 426 -11.22 -22.55 -3.57
N PRO A 427 -11.76 -21.40 -3.10
CA PRO A 427 -11.52 -20.11 -3.74
C PRO A 427 -10.02 -19.80 -3.79
N HIS A 428 -9.59 -19.02 -4.78
CA HIS A 428 -8.24 -18.43 -4.77
C HIS A 428 -8.11 -17.52 -3.55
N VAL A 429 -7.07 -17.73 -2.74
CA VAL A 429 -6.86 -16.99 -1.48
C VAL A 429 -5.78 -15.94 -1.67
N VAL A 430 -6.14 -14.69 -1.49
CA VAL A 430 -5.19 -13.57 -1.43
C VAL A 430 -4.88 -13.30 0.04
N PHE A 431 -3.72 -13.75 0.50
CA PHE A 431 -3.21 -13.38 1.82
C PHE A 431 -2.55 -12.00 1.74
N TRP A 432 -3.22 -11.02 2.32
CA TRP A 432 -2.77 -9.63 2.33
C TRP A 432 -2.23 -9.26 3.71
N ASN A 433 -0.90 -9.31 3.82
CA ASN A 433 -0.21 -9.10 5.09
C ASN A 433 -0.18 -7.62 5.47
N LEU A 434 -0.74 -7.31 6.65
CA LEU A 434 -0.79 -5.96 7.23
C LEU A 434 0.23 -5.74 8.35
N ASN A 435 0.91 -6.81 8.81
CA ASN A 435 2.02 -6.73 9.77
C ASN A 435 3.08 -7.80 9.49
N GLY A 436 4.08 -7.45 8.70
CA GLY A 436 5.17 -8.34 8.32
C GLY A 436 6.24 -8.60 9.39
N SER A 437 6.02 -8.15 10.63
CA SER A 437 7.01 -8.26 11.72
C SER A 437 7.25 -9.70 12.18
N TYR A 438 6.24 -10.54 12.14
CA TYR A 438 6.32 -11.93 12.65
C TYR A 438 7.19 -12.85 11.79
N GLY A 439 7.27 -12.63 10.50
CA GLY A 439 8.24 -13.31 9.65
C GLY A 439 7.86 -14.71 9.21
N THR A 440 6.64 -15.13 9.42
CA THR A 440 6.10 -16.42 8.94
C THR A 440 5.27 -16.22 7.68
N SER A 441 5.19 -17.28 6.83
CA SER A 441 4.32 -17.35 5.67
C SER A 441 3.30 -18.47 5.84
N PRO A 442 2.04 -18.27 5.44
CA PRO A 442 1.03 -19.33 5.51
C PRO A 442 1.26 -20.46 4.49
N VAL A 443 1.97 -20.18 3.40
CA VAL A 443 2.25 -21.12 2.30
C VAL A 443 3.65 -20.90 1.72
N THR A 444 4.10 -21.85 0.89
CA THR A 444 5.34 -21.72 0.09
C THR A 444 5.08 -21.09 -1.28
N SER A 445 6.15 -20.82 -2.04
CA SER A 445 6.12 -20.14 -3.35
C SER A 445 5.31 -20.88 -4.42
N GLU A 446 5.20 -22.20 -4.32
CA GLU A 446 4.59 -23.07 -5.33
C GLU A 446 3.14 -23.46 -5.02
N GLU A 447 2.56 -22.95 -3.93
CA GLU A 447 1.18 -23.29 -3.56
C GLU A 447 0.17 -22.70 -4.56
N LYS A 448 -0.62 -23.58 -5.20
CA LYS A 448 -1.59 -23.17 -6.22
C LYS A 448 -2.84 -22.55 -5.60
N GLY A 449 -3.41 -21.58 -6.30
CA GLY A 449 -4.62 -20.89 -5.85
C GLY A 449 -4.36 -19.90 -4.72
N VAL A 450 -3.12 -19.41 -4.58
CA VAL A 450 -2.73 -18.45 -3.55
C VAL A 450 -1.94 -17.30 -4.13
N THR A 451 -2.19 -16.13 -3.61
CA THR A 451 -1.40 -14.91 -3.83
C THR A 451 -0.94 -14.34 -2.49
N LEU A 452 0.32 -13.96 -2.38
CA LEU A 452 0.89 -13.31 -1.21
C LEU A 452 1.25 -11.86 -1.53
N VAL A 453 0.69 -10.93 -0.78
CA VAL A 453 0.98 -9.49 -0.92
C VAL A 453 1.05 -8.81 0.44
N SER A 454 1.62 -7.60 0.48
CA SER A 454 1.67 -6.79 1.70
C SER A 454 1.58 -5.30 1.40
N GLY A 455 1.10 -4.54 2.38
CA GLY A 455 1.04 -3.08 2.28
C GLY A 455 -0.38 -2.53 2.42
N PHE A 456 -0.51 -1.21 2.21
CA PHE A 456 -1.72 -0.49 2.61
C PHE A 456 -2.39 0.25 1.42
N SER A 457 -1.96 -0.07 0.19
CA SER A 457 -2.43 0.59 -1.03
C SER A 457 -3.51 -0.23 -1.73
N ASP A 458 -4.61 0.40 -2.09
CA ASP A 458 -5.66 -0.18 -2.94
C ASP A 458 -5.17 -0.58 -4.34
N LYS A 459 -4.05 0.00 -4.81
CA LYS A 459 -3.46 -0.34 -6.11
C LYS A 459 -2.96 -1.78 -6.20
N ILE A 460 -2.67 -2.39 -5.05
CA ILE A 460 -2.28 -3.80 -4.99
C ILE A 460 -3.40 -4.71 -5.54
N PHE A 461 -4.69 -4.32 -5.43
CA PHE A 461 -5.79 -5.08 -6.04
C PHE A 461 -5.62 -5.29 -7.55
N GLU A 462 -4.99 -4.33 -8.25
CA GLU A 462 -4.75 -4.44 -9.71
C GLU A 462 -3.76 -5.57 -10.05
N SER A 463 -2.90 -5.92 -9.12
CA SER A 463 -1.81 -6.89 -9.31
C SER A 463 -2.13 -8.32 -8.82
N VAL A 464 -3.12 -8.50 -7.94
CA VAL A 464 -3.35 -9.78 -7.24
C VAL A 464 -4.11 -10.85 -8.03
N MET A 465 -4.57 -10.55 -9.24
CA MET A 465 -5.43 -11.44 -10.05
C MET A 465 -4.70 -12.06 -11.24
N LYS A 466 -3.37 -12.15 -11.21
CA LYS A 466 -2.60 -12.43 -12.42
C LYS A 466 -1.94 -13.80 -12.44
N GLY A 467 -1.46 -14.31 -11.30
CA GLY A 467 -0.71 -15.56 -11.21
C GLY A 467 -1.50 -16.71 -10.60
N ASN A 468 -1.04 -17.94 -10.82
CA ASN A 468 -1.62 -19.15 -10.24
C ASN A 468 -0.97 -19.54 -8.91
N THR A 469 0.31 -19.23 -8.73
CA THR A 469 1.07 -19.43 -7.49
C THR A 469 1.57 -18.06 -6.95
N PRO A 470 2.01 -17.96 -5.69
CA PRO A 470 2.62 -16.75 -5.18
C PRO A 470 3.83 -16.29 -6.01
N MET A 471 4.65 -17.23 -6.49
CA MET A 471 5.81 -16.94 -7.35
C MET A 471 5.37 -16.39 -8.70
N ASP A 472 4.41 -17.04 -9.37
CA ASP A 472 3.90 -16.60 -10.68
C ASP A 472 3.36 -15.16 -10.60
N ASN A 473 2.55 -14.88 -9.56
CA ASN A 473 1.97 -13.55 -9.37
C ASN A 473 3.05 -12.47 -9.18
N MET A 474 4.06 -12.73 -8.34
CA MET A 474 5.18 -11.81 -8.15
C MET A 474 5.95 -11.58 -9.45
N LEU A 475 6.31 -12.65 -10.17
CA LEU A 475 7.06 -12.56 -11.42
C LEU A 475 6.29 -11.80 -12.51
N GLU A 476 4.99 -12.01 -12.63
CA GLU A 476 4.16 -11.28 -13.60
C GLU A 476 4.14 -9.77 -13.29
N VAL A 477 4.04 -9.41 -12.00
CA VAL A 477 4.10 -8.00 -11.58
C VAL A 477 5.47 -7.39 -11.85
N LEU A 478 6.56 -8.04 -11.39
CA LEU A 478 7.91 -7.49 -11.45
C LEU A 478 8.51 -7.48 -12.86
N ASN A 479 8.08 -8.38 -13.75
CA ASN A 479 8.48 -8.42 -15.16
C ASN A 479 7.53 -7.65 -16.07
N SER A 480 6.55 -6.95 -15.54
CA SER A 480 5.69 -6.07 -16.31
C SER A 480 6.49 -4.91 -16.93
N LYS A 481 5.98 -4.36 -18.02
CA LYS A 481 6.56 -3.21 -18.73
C LYS A 481 6.87 -2.02 -17.80
N ARG A 482 6.15 -1.91 -16.67
CA ARG A 482 6.32 -0.83 -15.72
C ARG A 482 7.72 -0.80 -15.09
N TYR A 483 8.30 -1.98 -14.80
CA TYR A 483 9.60 -2.11 -14.13
C TYR A 483 10.75 -2.48 -15.08
N GLU A 484 10.52 -2.40 -16.40
CA GLU A 484 11.52 -2.74 -17.42
C GLU A 484 12.77 -1.84 -17.39
N LYS A 485 12.61 -0.57 -16.96
CA LYS A 485 13.70 0.40 -16.83
C LYS A 485 14.64 0.16 -15.66
N VAL A 486 14.29 -0.73 -14.73
CA VAL A 486 15.15 -1.07 -13.59
C VAL A 486 16.28 -1.94 -14.06
N THR A 487 17.54 -1.54 -13.79
CA THR A 487 18.76 -2.20 -14.28
C THR A 487 19.79 -2.39 -13.16
N LEU A 488 20.74 -3.29 -13.38
CA LEU A 488 21.90 -3.49 -12.51
C LEU A 488 23.09 -2.65 -12.92
#